data_ba85d2859274d31e00ff9bd582f14a43
#
_entry.id   ba85d2859274d31e00ff9bd582f14a43
#
_cell.length_a   1.000
_cell.length_b   1.000
_cell.length_c   1.000
_cell.angle_alpha   90.00
_cell.angle_beta   90.00
_cell.angle_gamma   90.00
#
_symmetry.space_group_name_H-M   'P 1'
#
loop_
_entity.id
_entity.type
_entity.pdbx_description
1 polymer ?
#
loop_
_entity_poly.entity_id
_entity_poly.type
_entity_poly.pdbx_seq_one_letter_code
_entity_poly.pdbx_strand_id
1 'polypeptide(L)'
;SFPRNFSIDNVPKGRELVNLEITTNFNDKIYNKDKDSLRKLSIELLKNLGYISNQKIEYFNIFKTKHAYVVRDKHYKEALKTSLDFIKKKSIISLGRNAEFEYINMDEAIRRTFEVLKTYSLK
;
A
#
# COMPACT_ATOMS: atom_id res chain seq x y z
N SER A 1 8.31 6.93 -4.65
CA SER A 1 7.67 7.38 -5.90
C SER A 1 7.47 8.89 -5.89
N PHE A 2 7.30 9.46 -7.07
CA PHE A 2 7.03 10.87 -7.31
C PHE A 2 5.63 10.99 -7.95
N PRO A 3 4.60 11.44 -7.23
CA PRO A 3 3.23 11.54 -7.74
C PRO A 3 3.09 12.43 -8.98
N ARG A 4 3.95 13.44 -9.16
CA ARG A 4 3.99 14.26 -10.38
C ARG A 4 4.19 13.44 -11.66
N ASN A 5 4.90 12.31 -11.59
CA ASN A 5 5.14 11.44 -12.74
C ASN A 5 3.87 10.76 -13.26
N PHE A 6 2.80 10.73 -12.45
CA PHE A 6 1.50 10.19 -12.85
C PHE A 6 0.56 11.30 -13.37
N SER A 7 0.56 12.47 -12.71
CA SER A 7 -0.12 13.67 -13.17
C SER A 7 0.51 14.90 -12.54
N ILE A 8 0.65 15.96 -13.32
CA ILE A 8 1.14 17.26 -12.85
C ILE A 8 0.21 17.87 -11.78
N ASP A 9 -1.07 17.52 -11.81
CA ASP A 9 -2.09 18.02 -10.88
C ASP A 9 -2.00 17.38 -9.49
N ASN A 10 -1.20 16.30 -9.35
CA ASN A 10 -0.98 15.66 -8.06
C ASN A 10 -0.11 16.48 -7.11
N VAL A 11 0.49 17.58 -7.60
CA VAL A 11 1.43 18.37 -6.81
C VAL A 11 1.20 19.87 -7.10
N PRO A 12 1.17 20.74 -6.07
CA PRO A 12 1.04 22.17 -6.27
C PRO A 12 2.15 22.73 -7.17
N LYS A 13 1.85 23.77 -7.92
CA LYS A 13 2.82 24.43 -8.81
C LYS A 13 4.06 24.90 -8.02
N GLY A 14 5.23 24.60 -8.54
CA GLY A 14 6.51 24.96 -7.91
C GLY A 14 6.89 24.10 -6.69
N ARG A 15 6.15 23.02 -6.43
CA ARG A 15 6.43 22.06 -5.35
C ARG A 15 6.72 20.68 -5.92
N GLU A 16 7.26 19.83 -5.06
CA GLU A 16 7.43 18.40 -5.35
C GLU A 16 6.93 17.56 -4.17
N LEU A 17 6.34 16.42 -4.47
CA LEU A 17 5.92 15.44 -3.49
C LEU A 17 6.71 14.15 -3.69
N VAL A 18 7.22 13.60 -2.61
CA VAL A 18 7.93 12.32 -2.62
C VAL A 18 7.27 11.37 -1.64
N ASN A 19 6.85 10.21 -2.12
CA ASN A 19 6.42 9.11 -1.28
C ASN A 19 7.56 8.12 -1.11
N LEU A 20 7.97 7.89 0.13
CA LEU A 20 8.89 6.84 0.52
C LEU A 20 8.11 5.70 1.16
N GLU A 21 8.30 4.50 0.65
CA GLU A 21 7.72 3.28 1.20
C GLU A 21 8.85 2.47 1.87
N ILE A 22 8.69 2.21 3.14
CA ILE A 22 9.65 1.44 3.95
C ILE A 22 8.95 0.18 4.42
N THR A 23 9.28 -0.94 3.82
CA THR A 23 8.80 -2.25 4.25
C THR A 23 9.63 -2.73 5.43
N THR A 24 8.97 -3.07 6.52
CA THR A 24 9.62 -3.49 7.77
C THR A 24 8.70 -4.44 8.53
N ASN A 25 9.25 -5.26 9.42
CA ASN A 25 8.42 -6.05 10.32
C ASN A 25 7.91 -5.17 11.48
N PHE A 26 6.78 -5.56 12.05
CA PHE A 26 6.13 -4.81 13.12
C PHE A 26 7.02 -4.53 14.33
N ASN A 27 7.94 -5.45 14.65
CA ASN A 27 8.84 -5.34 15.82
C ASN A 27 10.23 -4.77 15.48
N ASP A 28 10.47 -4.38 14.24
CA ASP A 28 11.77 -3.85 13.82
C ASP A 28 12.02 -2.46 14.42
N LYS A 29 13.29 -2.16 14.66
CA LYS A 29 13.72 -0.85 15.19
C LYS A 29 13.23 0.32 14.33
N ILE A 30 13.14 0.14 13.01
CA ILE A 30 12.70 1.19 12.10
C ILE A 30 11.21 1.48 12.25
N TYR A 31 10.36 0.44 12.47
CA TYR A 31 8.94 0.61 12.70
C TYR A 31 8.66 1.44 13.95
N ASN A 32 9.47 1.27 14.98
CA ASN A 32 9.30 1.91 16.28
C ASN A 32 9.95 3.30 16.38
N LYS A 33 10.64 3.77 15.33
CA LYS A 33 11.19 5.13 15.31
C LYS A 33 10.09 6.18 15.37
N ASP A 34 10.40 7.27 16.09
CA ASP A 34 9.56 8.47 16.12
C ASP A 34 9.58 9.22 14.77
N LYS A 35 8.68 10.19 14.64
CA LYS A 35 8.50 10.97 13.41
C LYS A 35 9.75 11.74 13.02
N ASP A 36 10.47 12.32 13.97
CA ASP A 36 11.63 13.16 13.68
C ASP A 36 12.83 12.30 13.26
N SER A 37 13.02 11.16 13.88
CA SER A 37 14.04 10.17 13.46
C SER A 37 13.78 9.64 12.06
N LEU A 38 12.53 9.32 11.72
CA LEU A 38 12.16 8.89 10.36
C LEU A 38 12.29 10.02 9.34
N ARG A 39 11.97 11.26 9.73
CA ARG A 39 12.20 12.43 8.88
C ARG A 39 13.68 12.60 8.53
N LYS A 40 14.56 12.56 9.52
CA LYS A 40 16.01 12.64 9.31
C LYS A 40 16.52 11.55 8.39
N LEU A 41 16.14 10.30 8.66
CA LEU A 41 16.49 9.13 7.84
C LEU A 41 16.02 9.29 6.39
N SER A 42 14.79 9.75 6.18
CA SER A 42 14.20 9.95 4.85
C SER A 42 14.95 11.04 4.05
N ILE A 43 15.30 12.14 4.70
CA ILE A 43 16.05 13.23 4.08
C ILE A 43 17.47 12.77 3.70
N GLU A 44 18.14 12.07 4.61
CA GLU A 44 19.47 11.50 4.37
C GLU A 44 19.45 10.54 3.17
N LEU A 45 18.48 9.62 3.13
CA LEU A 45 18.31 8.70 2.02
C LEU A 45 18.11 9.43 0.70
N LEU A 46 17.24 10.43 0.65
CA LEU A 46 16.97 11.21 -0.56
C LEU A 46 18.19 11.99 -1.03
N LYS A 47 19.02 12.51 -0.10
CA LYS A 47 20.30 13.16 -0.42
C LYS A 47 21.30 12.17 -1.00
N ASN A 48 21.48 11.01 -0.34
CA ASN A 48 22.40 9.98 -0.79
C ASN A 48 22.05 9.42 -2.17
N LEU A 49 20.75 9.40 -2.50
CA LEU A 49 20.26 8.99 -3.83
C LEU A 49 20.28 10.14 -4.86
N GLY A 50 20.71 11.34 -4.49
CA GLY A 50 20.79 12.50 -5.37
C GLY A 50 19.44 13.13 -5.75
N TYR A 51 18.34 12.76 -5.07
CA TYR A 51 17.02 13.35 -5.35
C TYR A 51 16.83 14.73 -4.77
N ILE A 52 17.52 15.05 -3.69
CA ILE A 52 17.53 16.37 -3.07
C ILE A 52 18.95 16.77 -2.69
N SER A 53 19.21 18.07 -2.64
CA SER A 53 20.46 18.65 -2.10
C SER A 53 20.15 19.60 -0.95
N ASN A 54 19.75 20.84 -1.27
CA ASN A 54 19.48 21.91 -0.30
C ASN A 54 18.01 22.35 -0.29
N GLN A 55 17.11 21.56 -0.90
CA GLN A 55 15.70 21.89 -0.96
C GLN A 55 15.08 21.91 0.45
N LYS A 56 14.24 22.90 0.68
CA LYS A 56 13.47 23.02 1.91
C LYS A 56 12.37 21.97 1.95
N ILE A 57 12.34 21.18 3.02
CA ILE A 57 11.23 20.24 3.28
C ILE A 57 10.16 21.01 4.06
N GLU A 58 9.08 21.37 3.40
CA GLU A 58 8.01 22.19 3.98
C GLU A 58 7.01 21.37 4.78
N TYR A 59 6.79 20.13 4.36
CA TYR A 59 5.86 19.22 5.01
C TYR A 59 6.43 17.81 5.08
N PHE A 60 6.15 17.12 6.16
CA PHE A 60 6.50 15.72 6.34
C PHE A 60 5.42 15.01 7.16
N ASN A 61 4.94 13.90 6.64
CA ASN A 61 3.99 13.05 7.36
C ASN A 61 4.36 11.58 7.23
N ILE A 62 3.82 10.75 8.15
CA ILE A 62 4.06 9.31 8.20
C ILE A 62 2.73 8.61 8.40
N PHE A 63 2.52 7.57 7.62
CA PHE A 63 1.48 6.59 7.84
C PHE A 63 2.14 5.24 8.15
N LYS A 64 1.76 4.63 9.26
CA LYS A 64 2.21 3.30 9.65
C LYS A 64 1.03 2.34 9.60
N THR A 65 1.21 1.19 9.00
CA THR A 65 0.24 0.11 9.01
C THR A 65 0.89 -1.20 9.41
N LYS A 66 0.17 -1.99 10.21
CA LYS A 66 0.62 -3.32 10.61
C LYS A 66 0.44 -4.36 9.51
N HIS A 67 -0.58 -4.17 8.68
CA HIS A 67 -1.04 -5.15 7.70
C HIS A 67 -1.02 -4.52 6.30
N ALA A 68 0.19 -4.29 5.77
CA ALA A 68 0.36 -3.69 4.44
C ALA A 68 0.30 -4.73 3.33
N TYR A 69 0.95 -5.87 3.55
CA TYR A 69 1.10 -6.93 2.56
C TYR A 69 0.78 -8.29 3.15
N VAL A 70 0.23 -9.17 2.32
CA VAL A 70 -0.01 -10.57 2.66
C VAL A 70 1.30 -11.32 2.66
N VAL A 71 1.59 -12.02 3.74
CA VAL A 71 2.75 -12.91 3.84
C VAL A 71 2.38 -14.28 3.28
N ARG A 72 3.05 -14.69 2.21
CA ARG A 72 2.81 -15.98 1.55
C ARG A 72 3.82 -17.00 2.06
N ASP A 73 3.48 -17.63 3.16
CA ASP A 73 4.23 -18.76 3.71
C ASP A 73 3.81 -20.10 3.07
N LYS A 74 4.38 -21.20 3.53
CA LYS A 74 4.07 -22.56 3.03
C LYS A 74 2.62 -22.99 3.26
N HIS A 75 1.91 -22.40 4.22
CA HIS A 75 0.53 -22.70 4.58
C HIS A 75 -0.49 -21.75 3.95
N TYR A 76 -0.02 -20.69 3.30
CA TYR A 76 -0.87 -19.63 2.77
C TYR A 76 -2.04 -20.13 1.93
N LYS A 77 -1.79 -21.02 0.97
CA LYS A 77 -2.84 -21.49 0.05
C LYS A 77 -3.95 -22.27 0.76
N GLU A 78 -3.60 -23.12 1.70
CA GLU A 78 -4.56 -23.91 2.46
C GLU A 78 -5.38 -23.03 3.41
N ALA A 79 -4.72 -22.17 4.16
CA ALA A 79 -5.36 -21.22 5.05
C ALA A 79 -6.31 -20.26 4.30
N LEU A 80 -5.87 -19.74 3.15
CA LEU A 80 -6.70 -18.87 2.31
C LEU A 80 -7.95 -19.61 1.81
N LYS A 81 -7.78 -20.82 1.25
CA LYS A 81 -8.90 -21.63 0.77
C LYS A 81 -9.92 -21.86 1.88
N THR A 82 -9.47 -22.31 3.04
CA THR A 82 -10.33 -22.58 4.20
C THR A 82 -11.11 -21.32 4.61
N SER A 83 -10.42 -20.19 4.68
CA SER A 83 -11.03 -18.90 5.06
C SER A 83 -12.07 -18.44 4.05
N LEU A 84 -11.75 -18.46 2.76
CA LEU A 84 -12.66 -18.03 1.71
C LEU A 84 -13.87 -18.98 1.57
N ASP A 85 -13.68 -20.28 1.72
CA ASP A 85 -14.78 -21.26 1.73
C ASP A 85 -15.73 -21.02 2.92
N PHE A 86 -15.20 -20.67 4.08
CA PHE A 86 -16.01 -20.30 5.25
C PHE A 86 -16.82 -19.02 5.00
N ILE A 87 -16.19 -17.98 4.47
CA ILE A 87 -16.84 -16.69 4.15
C ILE A 87 -17.95 -16.91 3.11
N LYS A 88 -17.67 -17.70 2.07
CA LYS A 88 -18.65 -18.04 1.02
C LYS A 88 -19.88 -18.76 1.57
N LYS A 89 -19.71 -19.71 2.52
CA LYS A 89 -20.82 -20.37 3.21
C LYS A 89 -21.71 -19.43 4.01
N LYS A 90 -21.20 -18.24 4.37
CA LYS A 90 -21.96 -17.18 5.04
C LYS A 90 -22.58 -16.18 4.07
N SER A 91 -22.56 -16.46 2.77
CA SER A 91 -23.04 -15.57 1.71
C SER A 91 -22.35 -14.19 1.70
N ILE A 92 -21.11 -14.13 2.18
CA ILE A 92 -20.28 -12.93 2.16
C ILE A 92 -19.39 -12.99 0.91
N ILE A 93 -19.36 -11.89 0.16
CA ILE A 93 -18.52 -11.73 -1.01
C ILE A 93 -17.22 -11.04 -0.60
N SER A 94 -16.09 -11.71 -0.84
CA SER A 94 -14.76 -11.11 -0.68
C SER A 94 -14.34 -10.50 -2.01
N LEU A 95 -14.01 -9.20 -2.00
CA LEU A 95 -13.55 -8.49 -3.18
C LEU A 95 -12.35 -7.61 -2.86
N GLY A 96 -11.37 -7.62 -3.76
CA GLY A 96 -10.20 -6.78 -3.75
C GLY A 96 -9.02 -7.34 -2.98
N ARG A 97 -7.89 -6.69 -3.17
CA ARG A 97 -6.56 -7.12 -2.75
C ARG A 97 -6.46 -7.66 -1.31
N ASN A 98 -7.03 -6.94 -0.36
CA ASN A 98 -6.95 -7.33 1.05
C ASN A 98 -7.98 -8.40 1.42
N ALA A 99 -9.17 -8.35 0.84
CA ALA A 99 -10.24 -9.30 1.14
C ALA A 99 -10.01 -10.67 0.48
N GLU A 100 -9.39 -10.69 -0.69
CA GLU A 100 -8.99 -11.91 -1.40
C GLU A 100 -7.57 -12.37 -1.02
N PHE A 101 -6.85 -11.60 -0.20
CA PHE A 101 -5.46 -11.85 0.18
C PHE A 101 -4.53 -12.06 -1.01
N GLU A 102 -4.78 -11.38 -2.12
CA GLU A 102 -3.97 -11.46 -3.33
C GLU A 102 -3.22 -10.16 -3.62
N TYR A 103 -2.01 -10.29 -4.17
CA TYR A 103 -1.24 -9.14 -4.63
C TYR A 103 -1.68 -8.78 -6.05
N ILE A 104 -2.74 -7.98 -6.16
CA ILE A 104 -3.29 -7.47 -7.42
C ILE A 104 -3.21 -5.94 -7.46
N ASN A 105 -3.17 -5.36 -8.65
CA ASN A 105 -3.24 -3.93 -8.87
C ASN A 105 -4.69 -3.43 -8.88
N MET A 106 -4.88 -2.11 -8.87
CA MET A 106 -6.21 -1.49 -8.81
C MET A 106 -7.09 -1.84 -10.02
N ASP A 107 -6.51 -1.90 -11.21
CA ASP A 107 -7.19 -2.27 -12.45
C ASP A 107 -7.80 -3.67 -12.36
N GLU A 108 -7.04 -4.63 -11.88
CA GLU A 108 -7.51 -6.00 -11.68
C GLU A 108 -8.57 -6.09 -10.58
N ALA A 109 -8.43 -5.35 -9.47
CA ALA A 109 -9.44 -5.29 -8.42
C ALA A 109 -10.77 -4.72 -8.96
N ILE A 110 -10.72 -3.67 -9.77
CA ILE A 110 -11.88 -3.08 -10.43
C ILE A 110 -12.51 -4.07 -11.41
N ARG A 111 -11.72 -4.71 -12.26
CA ARG A 111 -12.20 -5.72 -13.22
C ARG A 111 -12.95 -6.85 -12.52
N ARG A 112 -12.39 -7.43 -11.46
CA ARG A 112 -13.04 -8.49 -10.67
C ARG A 112 -14.34 -8.01 -10.03
N THR A 113 -14.37 -6.77 -9.54
CA THR A 113 -15.59 -6.19 -8.98
C THR A 113 -16.71 -6.13 -10.01
N PHE A 114 -16.42 -5.68 -11.24
CA PHE A 114 -17.43 -5.67 -12.31
C PHE A 114 -17.91 -7.08 -12.68
N GLU A 115 -17.06 -8.07 -12.70
CA GLU A 115 -17.45 -9.46 -12.99
C GLU A 115 -18.41 -10.01 -11.93
N VAL A 116 -18.10 -9.76 -10.65
CA VAL A 116 -18.99 -10.17 -9.56
C VAL A 116 -20.32 -9.44 -9.63
N LEU A 117 -20.35 -8.13 -9.85
CA LEU A 117 -21.58 -7.35 -9.98
C LEU A 117 -22.47 -7.84 -11.12
N LYS A 118 -21.92 -8.20 -12.28
CA LYS A 118 -22.68 -8.82 -13.38
C LYS A 118 -23.41 -10.08 -12.93
N THR A 119 -22.79 -10.90 -12.09
CA THR A 119 -23.41 -12.14 -11.59
C THR A 119 -24.62 -11.87 -10.67
N TYR A 120 -24.62 -10.73 -9.97
CA TYR A 120 -25.71 -10.34 -9.07
C TYR A 120 -26.76 -9.43 -9.71
N SER A 121 -26.40 -8.66 -10.74
CA SER A 121 -27.34 -7.76 -11.45
C SER A 121 -28.24 -8.48 -12.43
N LEU A 122 -27.99 -9.75 -12.73
CA LEU A 122 -28.78 -10.58 -13.63
C LEU A 122 -29.84 -11.43 -12.89
N LYS A 123 -30.06 -11.19 -11.62
CA LYS A 123 -31.13 -11.74 -10.82
C LYS A 123 -32.11 -10.66 -10.42
#